data_6004f5146e187e310168616dd80468e8
#
_entry.id   6004f5146e187e310168616dd80468e8
#
_cell.length_a   1.000
_cell.length_b   1.000
_cell.length_c   1.000
_cell.angle_alpha   90.00
_cell.angle_beta   90.00
_cell.angle_gamma   90.00
#
_symmetry.space_group_name_H-M   'P 1'
#
loop_
_entity.id
_entity.type
_entity.pdbx_description
1 polymer ?
#
loop_
_entity_poly.entity_id
_entity_poly.type
_entity_poly.pdbx_seq_one_letter_code
_entity_poly.pdbx_strand_id
1 'polypeptide(L)'
;MTEVFILSAVRTPIGRFGGSLAGYSAAELGAQAAHAAWKRAGVAAEAIELCIFGNARQAGGGPNPARQIVRLAGLPDEVPGYTINQACASGLKAVEAAALEIRLGRAACIVAGGTEAMSRIPYLAPRARWGQRMGHTPMVDAMYQDGYHCPLCDLLMGETAELLAGAYGISRREQDEFALASHQKAAQAAAAGLGDELIAVEGSAGKLKVDEHVRPKARLEDFEGLEPAFKPAGSITAGNASGITDGAAALVLASGDFRQRHALPVMGRWLESATAALAPERMGLGPAPAIARLLRHFDGEGARLDHFDSIEINEAFAAQVLACLREPELSGLPRERLNPGGGAIALGHPTGCRGARILVTLLHTLRRRGGGRGLAALCAAGGMGMAAAVEVR
;
A
#
# COMPACT_ATOMS: atom_id res chain seq x y z
N MET A 1 -3.60 -26.74 7.46
CA MET A 1 -2.93 -25.51 7.93
C MET A 1 -3.91 -24.70 8.76
N THR A 2 -3.44 -24.02 9.82
CA THR A 2 -4.28 -23.15 10.66
C THR A 2 -4.90 -22.04 9.83
N GLU A 3 -6.22 -21.87 9.91
CA GLU A 3 -6.93 -20.78 9.26
C GLU A 3 -6.56 -19.45 9.94
N VAL A 4 -6.41 -18.39 9.11
CA VAL A 4 -6.09 -17.05 9.57
C VAL A 4 -7.26 -16.13 9.23
N PHE A 5 -7.85 -15.57 10.29
CA PHE A 5 -8.98 -14.66 10.19
C PHE A 5 -8.51 -13.22 10.36
N ILE A 6 -9.11 -12.32 9.60
CA ILE A 6 -8.95 -10.89 9.74
C ILE A 6 -10.15 -10.40 10.56
N LEU A 7 -9.90 -9.85 11.74
CA LEU A 7 -10.94 -9.40 12.66
C LEU A 7 -11.33 -7.95 12.39
N SER A 8 -10.38 -7.13 12.01
CA SER A 8 -10.58 -5.72 11.66
C SER A 8 -9.58 -5.25 10.63
N ALA A 9 -9.94 -4.22 9.88
CA ALA A 9 -9.08 -3.57 8.91
C ALA A 9 -9.47 -2.08 8.84
N VAL A 10 -8.49 -1.19 9.05
CA VAL A 10 -8.70 0.26 9.08
C VAL A 10 -7.52 1.00 8.46
N ARG A 11 -7.76 2.24 8.05
CA ARG A 11 -6.68 3.14 7.61
C ARG A 11 -6.93 4.58 8.06
N THR A 12 -5.87 5.36 8.12
CA THR A 12 -5.98 6.81 8.17
C THR A 12 -6.51 7.33 6.82
N PRO A 13 -7.06 8.52 6.76
CA PRO A 13 -7.07 9.28 5.51
C PRO A 13 -5.63 9.42 4.99
N ILE A 14 -5.49 9.57 3.69
CA ILE A 14 -4.19 9.83 3.06
C ILE A 14 -4.01 11.35 2.96
N GLY A 15 -2.98 11.86 3.65
CA GLY A 15 -2.57 13.25 3.59
C GLY A 15 -1.69 13.51 2.37
N ARG A 16 -1.90 14.62 1.68
CA ARG A 16 -1.00 15.06 0.62
C ARG A 16 0.36 15.49 1.18
N PHE A 17 1.37 15.52 0.35
CA PHE A 17 2.71 16.00 0.73
C PHE A 17 2.66 17.44 1.27
N GLY A 18 3.19 17.63 2.48
CA GLY A 18 3.09 18.92 3.19
C GLY A 18 1.67 19.29 3.63
N GLY A 19 0.72 18.35 3.59
CA GLY A 19 -0.68 18.56 3.97
C GLY A 19 -0.95 18.36 5.46
N SER A 20 -2.20 18.02 5.78
CA SER A 20 -2.68 17.96 7.18
C SER A 20 -1.95 16.97 8.06
N LEU A 21 -1.35 15.90 7.48
CA LEU A 21 -0.63 14.87 8.22
C LEU A 21 0.89 15.08 8.28
N ALA A 22 1.43 16.13 7.68
CA ALA A 22 2.89 16.37 7.58
C ALA A 22 3.61 16.49 8.93
N GLY A 23 2.90 16.81 10.01
CA GLY A 23 3.44 16.89 11.37
C GLY A 23 3.71 15.53 12.04
N TYR A 24 3.11 14.45 11.55
CA TYR A 24 3.21 13.12 12.13
C TYR A 24 4.43 12.36 11.62
N SER A 25 5.10 11.63 12.51
CA SER A 25 6.04 10.58 12.12
C SER A 25 5.29 9.34 11.60
N ALA A 26 6.01 8.46 10.89
CA ALA A 26 5.45 7.19 10.43
C ALA A 26 4.97 6.31 11.61
N ALA A 27 5.68 6.33 12.74
CA ALA A 27 5.29 5.59 13.94
C ALA A 27 4.00 6.14 14.57
N GLU A 28 3.82 7.45 14.63
CA GLU A 28 2.59 8.06 15.16
C GLU A 28 1.38 7.78 14.28
N LEU A 29 1.50 7.87 12.95
CA LEU A 29 0.42 7.49 12.03
C LEU A 29 0.08 6.00 12.15
N GLY A 30 1.12 5.14 12.18
CA GLY A 30 0.97 3.70 12.37
C GLY A 30 0.27 3.36 13.69
N ALA A 31 0.59 4.08 14.76
CA ALA A 31 -0.01 3.88 16.07
C ALA A 31 -1.51 4.21 16.09
N GLN A 32 -1.93 5.28 15.42
CA GLN A 32 -3.36 5.62 15.31
C GLN A 32 -4.13 4.52 14.57
N ALA A 33 -3.59 4.02 13.46
CA ALA A 33 -4.20 2.92 12.73
C ALA A 33 -4.23 1.63 13.56
N ALA A 34 -3.12 1.26 14.22
CA ALA A 34 -3.02 0.08 15.07
C ALA A 34 -3.99 0.14 16.24
N HIS A 35 -4.05 1.29 16.95
CA HIS A 35 -5.00 1.51 18.05
C HIS A 35 -6.45 1.32 17.61
N ALA A 36 -6.83 1.94 16.51
CA ALA A 36 -8.18 1.80 15.97
C ALA A 36 -8.47 0.36 15.53
N ALA A 37 -7.49 -0.33 14.96
CA ALA A 37 -7.65 -1.71 14.50
C ALA A 37 -7.96 -2.67 15.66
N TRP A 38 -7.15 -2.70 16.71
CA TRP A 38 -7.37 -3.62 17.82
C TRP A 38 -8.62 -3.27 18.64
N LYS A 39 -8.93 -1.98 18.78
CA LYS A 39 -10.20 -1.55 19.42
C LYS A 39 -11.42 -2.03 18.62
N ARG A 40 -11.42 -1.87 17.30
CA ARG A 40 -12.55 -2.32 16.44
C ARG A 40 -12.64 -3.84 16.35
N ALA A 41 -11.55 -4.55 16.50
CA ALA A 41 -11.55 -6.02 16.59
C ALA A 41 -12.21 -6.54 17.88
N GLY A 42 -12.38 -5.69 18.90
CA GLY A 42 -12.86 -6.10 20.21
C GLY A 42 -11.88 -6.97 20.99
N VAL A 43 -10.57 -6.86 20.64
CA VAL A 43 -9.50 -7.62 21.30
C VAL A 43 -8.93 -6.79 22.44
N ALA A 44 -8.65 -7.41 23.59
CA ALA A 44 -7.93 -6.76 24.68
C ALA A 44 -6.47 -6.51 24.26
N ALA A 45 -5.89 -5.39 24.69
CA ALA A 45 -4.51 -5.04 24.33
C ALA A 45 -3.51 -6.13 24.75
N GLU A 46 -3.74 -6.75 25.89
CA GLU A 46 -2.92 -7.83 26.48
C GLU A 46 -3.00 -9.15 25.70
N ALA A 47 -3.98 -9.29 24.83
CA ALA A 47 -4.13 -10.48 24.00
C ALA A 47 -3.44 -10.33 22.61
N ILE A 48 -2.87 -9.17 22.31
CA ILE A 48 -2.01 -8.97 21.15
C ILE A 48 -0.61 -9.48 21.46
N GLU A 49 -0.12 -10.43 20.69
CA GLU A 49 1.16 -11.11 20.96
C GLU A 49 2.31 -10.57 20.11
N LEU A 50 2.01 -9.85 19.01
CA LEU A 50 3.03 -9.34 18.09
C LEU A 50 2.50 -8.15 17.29
N CYS A 51 3.39 -7.22 16.93
CA CYS A 51 3.12 -6.08 16.06
C CYS A 51 4.09 -6.08 14.87
N ILE A 52 3.58 -6.14 13.63
CA ILE A 52 4.41 -6.16 12.41
C ILE A 52 3.97 -5.04 11.49
N PHE A 53 4.87 -4.10 11.19
CA PHE A 53 4.55 -2.98 10.31
C PHE A 53 5.54 -2.82 9.17
N GLY A 54 5.00 -2.58 7.97
CA GLY A 54 5.77 -2.15 6.82
C GLY A 54 6.10 -0.66 6.91
N ASN A 55 7.37 -0.29 6.67
CA ASN A 55 7.78 1.08 6.48
C ASN A 55 8.96 1.11 5.51
N ALA A 56 8.82 1.81 4.39
CA ALA A 56 9.78 1.74 3.29
C ALA A 56 10.89 2.77 3.42
N ARG A 57 10.60 3.98 3.92
CA ARG A 57 11.56 5.07 4.08
C ARG A 57 11.74 5.41 5.56
N GLN A 58 12.77 4.85 6.16
CA GLN A 58 12.97 4.90 7.62
C GLN A 58 13.94 5.98 8.08
N ALA A 59 14.57 6.72 7.15
CA ALA A 59 15.53 7.76 7.49
C ALA A 59 14.92 8.80 8.45
N GLY A 60 15.59 9.04 9.58
CA GLY A 60 15.15 9.99 10.60
C GLY A 60 13.95 9.54 11.46
N GLY A 61 13.37 8.35 11.22
CA GLY A 61 12.22 7.84 11.96
C GLY A 61 12.55 7.14 13.28
N GLY A 62 13.81 7.06 13.65
CA GLY A 62 14.27 6.29 14.82
C GLY A 62 14.31 4.78 14.55
N PRO A 63 14.77 3.99 15.55
CA PRO A 63 14.89 2.55 15.39
C PRO A 63 13.52 1.87 15.39
N ASN A 64 13.34 0.90 14.48
CA ASN A 64 12.21 -0.02 14.47
C ASN A 64 10.82 0.64 14.67
N PRO A 65 10.26 1.31 13.66
CA PRO A 65 8.95 1.96 13.76
C PRO A 65 7.83 1.08 14.33
N ALA A 66 7.81 -0.21 14.04
CA ALA A 66 6.80 -1.13 14.58
C ALA A 66 6.86 -1.25 16.12
N ARG A 67 8.07 -1.22 16.71
CA ARG A 67 8.19 -1.23 18.17
C ARG A 67 7.75 0.10 18.79
N GLN A 68 7.97 1.22 18.12
CA GLN A 68 7.44 2.51 18.55
C GLN A 68 5.90 2.50 18.48
N ILE A 69 5.32 1.91 17.43
CA ILE A 69 3.87 1.74 17.26
C ILE A 69 3.26 0.97 18.44
N VAL A 70 3.89 -0.13 18.91
CA VAL A 70 3.40 -0.89 20.07
C VAL A 70 3.08 0.04 21.22
N ARG A 71 4.06 0.85 21.64
CA ARG A 71 3.89 1.73 22.80
C ARG A 71 2.92 2.87 22.53
N LEU A 72 3.03 3.52 21.37
CA LEU A 72 2.18 4.65 20.99
C LEU A 72 0.71 4.23 20.78
N ALA A 73 0.46 2.99 20.35
CA ALA A 73 -0.89 2.45 20.16
C ALA A 73 -1.53 1.96 21.47
N GLY A 74 -0.82 2.03 22.61
CA GLY A 74 -1.32 1.58 23.90
C GLY A 74 -1.34 0.06 24.07
N LEU A 75 -0.46 -0.65 23.37
CA LEU A 75 -0.21 -2.08 23.61
C LEU A 75 0.80 -2.25 24.76
N PRO A 76 0.77 -3.40 25.48
CA PRO A 76 1.73 -3.69 26.53
C PRO A 76 3.19 -3.66 26.05
N ASP A 77 4.12 -3.31 26.96
CA ASP A 77 5.54 -3.27 26.65
C ASP A 77 6.14 -4.66 26.37
N GLU A 78 5.47 -5.72 26.77
CA GLU A 78 5.83 -7.12 26.51
C GLU A 78 5.55 -7.54 25.06
N VAL A 79 4.71 -6.81 24.33
CA VAL A 79 4.42 -7.10 22.93
C VAL A 79 5.64 -6.79 22.07
N PRO A 80 6.31 -7.76 21.47
CA PRO A 80 7.41 -7.51 20.55
C PRO A 80 6.90 -6.88 19.26
N GLY A 81 7.77 -6.17 18.53
CA GLY A 81 7.44 -5.62 17.24
C GLY A 81 8.65 -5.57 16.33
N TYR A 82 8.44 -5.77 15.02
CA TYR A 82 9.49 -5.59 14.01
C TYR A 82 8.95 -4.96 12.73
N THR A 83 9.85 -4.25 12.06
CA THR A 83 9.54 -3.50 10.83
C THR A 83 10.04 -4.25 9.61
N ILE A 84 9.20 -4.31 8.56
CA ILE A 84 9.52 -4.91 7.27
C ILE A 84 9.73 -3.81 6.23
N ASN A 85 10.77 -3.96 5.41
CA ASN A 85 10.97 -3.19 4.21
C ASN A 85 11.07 -4.09 2.98
N GLN A 86 10.06 -4.02 2.12
CA GLN A 86 10.02 -4.55 0.76
C GLN A 86 9.50 -3.46 -0.18
N ALA A 87 10.03 -2.23 -0.01
CA ALA A 87 9.58 -1.04 -0.73
C ALA A 87 8.03 -0.90 -0.70
N CYS A 88 7.36 -0.70 -1.86
CA CYS A 88 5.91 -0.53 -1.92
C CYS A 88 5.12 -1.73 -1.37
N ALA A 89 5.70 -2.92 -1.33
CA ALA A 89 5.06 -4.13 -0.82
C ALA A 89 5.14 -4.29 0.72
N SER A 90 5.89 -3.44 1.43
CA SER A 90 6.17 -3.58 2.86
C SER A 90 4.94 -3.84 3.70
N GLY A 91 3.85 -3.08 3.52
CA GLY A 91 2.62 -3.24 4.28
C GLY A 91 1.91 -4.57 4.02
N LEU A 92 1.86 -5.03 2.76
CA LEU A 92 1.27 -6.33 2.43
C LEU A 92 2.13 -7.48 2.95
N LYS A 93 3.47 -7.33 2.88
CA LYS A 93 4.44 -8.29 3.42
C LYS A 93 4.36 -8.40 4.95
N ALA A 94 4.05 -7.31 5.64
CA ALA A 94 3.81 -7.32 7.07
C ALA A 94 2.56 -8.15 7.43
N VAL A 95 1.49 -8.03 6.64
CA VAL A 95 0.27 -8.83 6.83
C VAL A 95 0.52 -10.31 6.50
N GLU A 96 1.25 -10.61 5.43
CA GLU A 96 1.68 -11.99 5.12
C GLU A 96 2.52 -12.59 6.25
N ALA A 97 3.51 -11.84 6.77
CA ALA A 97 4.34 -12.31 7.88
C ALA A 97 3.49 -12.64 9.11
N ALA A 98 2.52 -11.79 9.45
CA ALA A 98 1.57 -12.07 10.52
C ALA A 98 0.75 -13.34 10.27
N ALA A 99 0.28 -13.55 9.05
CA ALA A 99 -0.44 -14.76 8.68
C ALA A 99 0.44 -16.02 8.80
N LEU A 100 1.71 -15.93 8.44
CA LEU A 100 2.69 -17.02 8.58
C LEU A 100 3.00 -17.32 10.05
N GLU A 101 3.20 -16.33 10.91
CA GLU A 101 3.42 -16.53 12.35
C GLU A 101 2.22 -17.26 12.99
N ILE A 102 0.99 -16.90 12.61
CA ILE A 102 -0.24 -17.57 13.07
C ILE A 102 -0.32 -19.00 12.52
N ARG A 103 -0.04 -19.23 11.23
CA ARG A 103 -0.05 -20.57 10.62
C ARG A 103 0.95 -21.53 11.27
N LEU A 104 2.10 -20.99 11.71
CA LEU A 104 3.14 -21.75 12.42
C LEU A 104 2.86 -21.93 13.91
N GLY A 105 1.76 -21.37 14.43
CA GLY A 105 1.40 -21.46 15.85
C GLY A 105 2.32 -20.68 16.80
N ARG A 106 3.07 -19.69 16.28
CA ARG A 106 3.98 -18.86 17.09
C ARG A 106 3.28 -17.69 17.76
N ALA A 107 2.15 -17.27 17.21
CA ALA A 107 1.27 -16.25 17.79
C ALA A 107 -0.18 -16.56 17.41
N ALA A 108 -1.12 -16.20 18.28
CA ALA A 108 -2.54 -16.42 18.06
C ALA A 108 -3.28 -15.15 17.62
N CYS A 109 -2.78 -13.94 17.98
CA CYS A 109 -3.38 -12.67 17.63
C CYS A 109 -2.31 -11.60 17.38
N ILE A 110 -2.34 -10.99 16.21
CA ILE A 110 -1.28 -10.07 15.72
C ILE A 110 -1.92 -8.80 15.15
N VAL A 111 -1.34 -7.64 15.48
CA VAL A 111 -1.59 -6.38 14.75
C VAL A 111 -0.55 -6.24 13.64
N ALA A 112 -0.98 -6.14 12.41
CA ALA A 112 -0.10 -5.97 11.26
C ALA A 112 -0.60 -4.85 10.34
N GLY A 113 0.33 -4.19 9.65
CA GLY A 113 -0.04 -3.10 8.77
C GLY A 113 1.13 -2.46 8.05
N GLY A 114 0.95 -1.20 7.70
CA GLY A 114 2.00 -0.40 7.09
C GLY A 114 1.79 1.08 7.33
N THR A 115 2.87 1.82 7.32
CA THR A 115 2.87 3.27 7.57
C THR A 115 3.93 3.95 6.73
N GLU A 116 3.69 5.20 6.36
CA GLU A 116 4.69 6.07 5.73
C GLU A 116 4.37 7.54 6.00
N ALA A 117 5.39 8.32 6.34
CA ALA A 117 5.31 9.77 6.47
C ALA A 117 6.31 10.42 5.51
N MET A 118 5.91 10.50 4.23
CA MET A 118 6.81 11.00 3.18
C MET A 118 7.13 12.47 3.36
N SER A 119 6.24 13.25 3.97
CA SER A 119 6.46 14.65 4.32
C SER A 119 7.58 14.86 5.36
N ARG A 120 7.99 13.79 6.06
CA ARG A 120 9.04 13.82 7.10
C ARG A 120 10.37 13.24 6.65
N ILE A 121 10.51 12.83 5.40
CA ILE A 121 11.75 12.27 4.87
C ILE A 121 12.82 13.38 4.84
N PRO A 122 13.99 13.15 5.48
CA PRO A 122 15.02 14.19 5.63
C PRO A 122 15.93 14.29 4.42
N TYR A 123 16.63 15.39 4.34
CA TYR A 123 17.86 15.47 3.55
C TYR A 123 19.03 14.91 4.35
N LEU A 124 19.94 14.20 3.70
CA LEU A 124 21.10 13.55 4.28
C LEU A 124 22.39 14.30 3.93
N ALA A 125 23.32 14.37 4.86
CA ALA A 125 24.67 14.86 4.64
C ALA A 125 25.68 13.70 4.87
N PRO A 126 25.88 12.76 3.91
CA PRO A 126 26.60 11.51 4.14
C PRO A 126 28.06 11.68 4.57
N ARG A 127 28.69 12.78 4.14
CA ARG A 127 30.11 13.08 4.46
C ARG A 127 30.29 13.86 5.77
N ALA A 128 29.26 14.39 6.36
CA ALA A 128 29.33 15.27 7.53
C ALA A 128 29.97 14.59 8.75
N ARG A 129 29.80 13.28 8.92
CA ARG A 129 30.34 12.51 10.05
C ARG A 129 31.88 12.59 10.16
N TRP A 130 32.56 12.68 9.05
CA TRP A 130 34.03 12.71 9.01
C TRP A 130 34.58 14.13 8.90
N GLY A 131 33.73 15.14 9.05
CA GLY A 131 34.05 16.54 8.92
C GLY A 131 34.17 17.01 7.47
N GLN A 132 33.87 18.27 7.26
CA GLN A 132 34.08 18.95 6.00
C GLN A 132 35.19 19.98 6.18
N ARG A 133 36.30 19.70 5.58
CA ARG A 133 37.51 20.53 5.79
C ARG A 133 37.44 21.86 5.05
N MET A 134 36.94 21.88 3.81
CA MET A 134 36.84 23.05 2.95
C MET A 134 35.91 22.78 1.75
N GLY A 135 35.22 23.82 1.26
CA GLY A 135 34.34 23.75 0.11
C GLY A 135 32.89 23.37 0.45
N HIS A 136 32.06 23.17 -0.57
CA HIS A 136 30.63 22.85 -0.42
C HIS A 136 30.39 21.36 -0.19
N THR A 137 29.40 21.03 0.66
CA THR A 137 28.88 19.67 0.83
C THR A 137 27.45 19.61 0.31
N PRO A 138 27.15 18.80 -0.71
CA PRO A 138 25.79 18.59 -1.14
C PRO A 138 24.98 17.84 -0.08
N MET A 139 23.74 18.24 0.11
CA MET A 139 22.74 17.43 0.81
C MET A 139 22.05 16.51 -0.20
N VAL A 140 21.79 15.27 0.22
CA VAL A 140 21.11 14.26 -0.60
C VAL A 140 19.67 14.13 -0.10
N ASP A 141 18.71 14.24 -1.00
CA ASP A 141 17.30 14.00 -0.67
C ASP A 141 17.07 12.50 -0.49
N ALA A 142 16.76 12.09 0.76
CA ALA A 142 16.48 10.69 1.06
C ALA A 142 15.18 10.18 0.39
N MET A 143 14.28 11.06 -0.07
CA MET A 143 13.14 10.69 -0.89
C MET A 143 13.58 10.02 -2.20
N TYR A 144 14.62 10.57 -2.83
CA TYR A 144 15.23 10.00 -4.03
C TYR A 144 16.15 8.85 -3.71
N GLN A 145 17.09 9.04 -2.78
CA GLN A 145 18.13 8.07 -2.45
C GLN A 145 17.55 6.72 -1.98
N ASP A 146 16.55 6.76 -1.11
CA ASP A 146 15.97 5.57 -0.46
C ASP A 146 14.67 5.11 -1.10
N GLY A 147 14.27 5.69 -2.24
CA GLY A 147 12.94 5.37 -2.75
C GLY A 147 12.68 5.58 -4.23
N TYR A 148 13.02 6.70 -4.81
CA TYR A 148 12.67 6.96 -6.21
C TYR A 148 13.76 6.58 -7.20
N HIS A 149 15.00 6.55 -6.78
CA HIS A 149 16.13 6.07 -7.59
C HIS A 149 16.38 4.58 -7.33
N CYS A 150 16.42 3.79 -8.38
CA CYS A 150 16.77 2.37 -8.30
C CYS A 150 18.27 2.19 -8.54
N PRO A 151 19.06 1.81 -7.53
CA PRO A 151 20.50 1.62 -7.72
C PRO A 151 20.85 0.37 -8.54
N LEU A 152 19.87 -0.51 -8.82
CA LEU A 152 20.10 -1.74 -9.57
C LEU A 152 20.08 -1.53 -11.09
N CYS A 153 19.36 -0.53 -11.58
CA CYS A 153 19.27 -0.18 -13.00
C CYS A 153 19.61 1.29 -13.29
N ASP A 154 19.95 2.07 -12.25
CA ASP A 154 20.32 3.48 -12.31
C ASP A 154 19.23 4.35 -12.98
N LEU A 155 17.97 4.07 -12.65
CA LEU A 155 16.80 4.77 -13.18
C LEU A 155 15.89 5.26 -12.03
N LEU A 156 15.19 6.37 -12.27
CA LEU A 156 14.07 6.76 -11.44
C LEU A 156 12.86 5.83 -11.69
N MET A 157 12.01 5.66 -10.67
CA MET A 157 10.81 4.82 -10.79
C MET A 157 9.91 5.26 -11.96
N GLY A 158 9.79 6.57 -12.20
CA GLY A 158 9.03 7.09 -13.34
C GLY A 158 9.68 6.80 -14.68
N GLU A 159 11.02 6.76 -14.75
CA GLU A 159 11.74 6.37 -15.97
C GLU A 159 11.50 4.89 -16.30
N THR A 160 11.42 4.01 -15.29
CA THR A 160 11.01 2.60 -15.54
C THR A 160 9.58 2.51 -16.08
N ALA A 161 8.68 3.40 -15.64
CA ALA A 161 7.31 3.48 -16.18
C ALA A 161 7.29 4.01 -17.63
N GLU A 162 8.17 4.95 -17.98
CA GLU A 162 8.36 5.39 -19.36
C GLU A 162 8.85 4.27 -20.30
N LEU A 163 9.76 3.40 -19.80
CA LEU A 163 10.18 2.22 -20.55
C LEU A 163 8.99 1.30 -20.86
N LEU A 164 8.12 1.08 -19.88
CA LEU A 164 6.91 0.27 -20.07
C LEU A 164 5.92 0.95 -21.03
N ALA A 165 5.71 2.25 -20.91
CA ALA A 165 4.85 2.99 -21.84
C ALA A 165 5.31 2.79 -23.29
N GLY A 166 6.63 2.91 -23.54
CA GLY A 166 7.21 2.68 -24.87
C GLY A 166 7.10 1.23 -25.33
N ALA A 167 7.47 0.27 -24.48
CA ALA A 167 7.49 -1.16 -24.82
C ALA A 167 6.10 -1.72 -25.13
N TYR A 168 5.06 -1.20 -24.44
CA TYR A 168 3.67 -1.63 -24.63
C TYR A 168 2.86 -0.69 -25.53
N GLY A 169 3.45 0.35 -26.13
CA GLY A 169 2.77 1.30 -26.97
C GLY A 169 1.61 2.03 -26.28
N ILE A 170 1.79 2.38 -24.98
CA ILE A 170 0.77 3.05 -24.19
C ILE A 170 0.90 4.56 -24.39
N SER A 171 -0.14 5.16 -24.99
CA SER A 171 -0.15 6.59 -25.27
C SER A 171 -0.33 7.45 -23.99
N ARG A 172 0.07 8.71 -24.06
CA ARG A 172 -0.18 9.70 -23.03
C ARG A 172 -1.69 9.81 -22.73
N ARG A 173 -2.52 9.81 -23.75
CA ARG A 173 -3.98 9.92 -23.62
C ARG A 173 -4.58 8.73 -22.86
N GLU A 174 -4.17 7.50 -23.16
CA GLU A 174 -4.63 6.32 -22.40
C GLU A 174 -4.27 6.41 -20.90
N GLN A 175 -3.09 6.96 -20.60
CA GLN A 175 -2.64 7.15 -19.22
C GLN A 175 -3.48 8.22 -18.49
N ASP A 176 -3.77 9.33 -19.14
CA ASP A 176 -4.55 10.42 -18.58
C ASP A 176 -6.03 10.02 -18.38
N GLU A 177 -6.61 9.29 -19.34
CA GLU A 177 -7.96 8.69 -19.22
C GLU A 177 -8.05 7.70 -18.05
N PHE A 178 -7.02 6.86 -17.87
CA PHE A 178 -6.94 5.95 -16.72
C PHE A 178 -6.84 6.72 -15.39
N ALA A 179 -6.02 7.76 -15.34
CA ALA A 179 -5.86 8.62 -14.16
C ALA A 179 -7.16 9.34 -13.80
N LEU A 180 -7.84 9.91 -14.79
CA LEU A 180 -9.15 10.54 -14.60
C LEU A 180 -10.17 9.53 -14.03
N ALA A 181 -10.23 8.33 -14.59
CA ALA A 181 -11.13 7.28 -14.11
C ALA A 181 -10.82 6.89 -12.64
N SER A 182 -9.55 6.86 -12.24
CA SER A 182 -9.15 6.62 -10.84
C SER A 182 -9.71 7.72 -9.91
N HIS A 183 -9.59 9.00 -10.26
CA HIS A 183 -10.16 10.09 -9.49
C HIS A 183 -11.69 10.05 -9.41
N GLN A 184 -12.36 9.75 -10.51
CA GLN A 184 -13.82 9.63 -10.56
C GLN A 184 -14.33 8.49 -9.67
N LYS A 185 -13.70 7.31 -9.74
CA LYS A 185 -14.00 6.16 -8.87
C LYS A 185 -13.77 6.50 -7.39
N ALA A 186 -12.66 7.17 -7.05
CA ALA A 186 -12.37 7.57 -5.68
C ALA A 186 -13.41 8.57 -5.14
N ALA A 187 -13.81 9.54 -5.94
CA ALA A 187 -14.84 10.52 -5.57
C ALA A 187 -16.20 9.84 -5.37
N GLN A 188 -16.59 8.92 -6.25
CA GLN A 188 -17.84 8.15 -6.14
C GLN A 188 -17.83 7.27 -4.88
N ALA A 189 -16.73 6.57 -4.60
CA ALA A 189 -16.58 5.73 -3.42
C ALA A 189 -16.66 6.56 -2.13
N ALA A 190 -16.03 7.74 -2.10
CA ALA A 190 -16.11 8.66 -0.96
C ALA A 190 -17.53 9.16 -0.74
N ALA A 191 -18.28 9.50 -1.78
CA ALA A 191 -19.67 9.94 -1.72
C ALA A 191 -20.63 8.81 -1.28
N ALA A 192 -20.33 7.56 -1.64
CA ALA A 192 -21.11 6.39 -1.21
C ALA A 192 -20.86 5.98 0.25
N GLY A 193 -19.90 6.59 0.92
CA GLY A 193 -19.57 6.36 2.32
C GLY A 193 -18.49 5.31 2.53
N LEU A 194 -17.24 5.76 2.67
CA LEU A 194 -16.08 4.94 3.11
C LEU A 194 -15.97 4.90 4.65
N GLY A 195 -17.02 5.27 5.40
CA GLY A 195 -16.97 5.57 6.83
C GLY A 195 -16.34 4.48 7.70
N ASP A 196 -16.55 3.21 7.34
CA ASP A 196 -16.01 2.08 8.13
C ASP A 196 -14.54 1.75 7.83
N GLU A 197 -14.02 2.21 6.71
CA GLU A 197 -12.62 2.02 6.30
C GLU A 197 -11.70 3.03 6.98
N LEU A 198 -12.17 4.28 7.11
CA LEU A 198 -11.40 5.41 7.60
C LEU A 198 -11.50 5.59 9.12
N ILE A 199 -10.41 6.01 9.71
CA ILE A 199 -10.38 6.61 11.05
C ILE A 199 -10.18 8.12 10.92
N ALA A 200 -10.75 8.91 11.82
CA ALA A 200 -10.47 10.34 11.88
C ALA A 200 -9.12 10.57 12.56
N VAL A 201 -8.28 11.41 11.96
CA VAL A 201 -6.95 11.79 12.50
C VAL A 201 -6.92 13.29 12.72
N GLU A 202 -6.39 13.75 13.86
CA GLU A 202 -6.17 15.17 14.08
C GLU A 202 -5.11 15.68 13.08
N GLY A 203 -5.43 16.68 12.31
CA GLY A 203 -4.52 17.29 11.34
C GLY A 203 -4.21 18.73 11.70
N SER A 204 -3.34 19.37 10.94
CA SER A 204 -2.96 20.78 11.16
C SER A 204 -4.14 21.76 11.06
N ALA A 205 -5.20 21.38 10.33
CA ALA A 205 -6.41 22.19 10.12
C ALA A 205 -7.65 21.59 10.80
N GLY A 206 -7.48 20.73 11.81
CA GLY A 206 -8.56 20.00 12.49
C GLY A 206 -8.66 18.54 12.04
N LYS A 207 -9.75 17.85 12.40
CA LYS A 207 -9.92 16.43 12.09
C LYS A 207 -10.00 16.15 10.60
N LEU A 208 -8.99 15.44 10.10
CA LEU A 208 -8.98 14.89 8.74
C LEU A 208 -9.84 13.60 8.71
N LYS A 209 -10.83 13.55 7.82
CA LYS A 209 -11.77 12.43 7.67
C LYS A 209 -11.87 11.94 6.23
N VAL A 210 -11.17 12.57 5.30
CA VAL A 210 -11.20 12.29 3.85
C VAL A 210 -9.78 12.30 3.29
N ASP A 211 -9.60 11.59 2.19
CA ASP A 211 -8.32 11.59 1.47
C ASP A 211 -8.10 12.93 0.77
N GLU A 212 -6.98 13.61 1.07
CA GLU A 212 -6.72 14.98 0.59
C GLU A 212 -6.29 15.05 -0.88
N HIS A 213 -5.83 13.95 -1.46
CA HIS A 213 -5.25 13.95 -2.80
C HIS A 213 -6.29 13.83 -3.91
N VAL A 214 -7.51 13.33 -3.60
CA VAL A 214 -8.58 13.12 -4.58
C VAL A 214 -9.00 14.45 -5.23
N ARG A 215 -9.13 14.46 -6.56
CA ARG A 215 -9.59 15.59 -7.36
C ARG A 215 -10.99 15.28 -7.93
N PRO A 216 -12.08 15.51 -7.17
CA PRO A 216 -13.43 15.07 -7.56
C PRO A 216 -14.00 15.80 -8.78
N LYS A 217 -13.42 16.94 -9.14
CA LYS A 217 -13.85 17.76 -10.29
C LYS A 217 -12.86 17.69 -11.46
N ALA A 218 -11.89 16.76 -11.41
CA ALA A 218 -10.92 16.62 -12.50
C ALA A 218 -11.60 16.32 -13.84
N ARG A 219 -11.10 16.89 -14.91
CA ARG A 219 -11.49 16.68 -16.30
C ARG A 219 -10.25 16.31 -17.11
N LEU A 220 -10.43 15.73 -18.28
CA LEU A 220 -9.30 15.27 -19.10
C LEU A 220 -8.37 16.43 -19.49
N GLU A 221 -8.92 17.61 -19.76
CA GLU A 221 -8.17 18.81 -20.11
C GLU A 221 -7.19 19.25 -19.00
N ASP A 222 -7.48 18.93 -17.75
CA ASP A 222 -6.60 19.23 -16.61
C ASP A 222 -5.31 18.39 -16.63
N PHE A 223 -5.28 17.28 -17.36
CA PHE A 223 -4.12 16.40 -17.52
C PHE A 223 -3.33 16.72 -18.78
N GLU A 224 -3.99 17.10 -19.87
CA GLU A 224 -3.37 17.35 -21.17
C GLU A 224 -2.28 18.43 -21.13
N GLY A 225 -2.47 19.48 -20.30
CA GLY A 225 -1.52 20.57 -20.12
C GLY A 225 -0.33 20.29 -19.22
N LEU A 226 -0.23 19.09 -18.63
CA LEU A 226 0.87 18.76 -17.71
C LEU A 226 2.13 18.36 -18.46
N GLU A 227 3.26 18.94 -18.05
CA GLU A 227 4.59 18.60 -18.59
C GLU A 227 5.03 17.19 -18.16
N PRO A 228 5.80 16.47 -19.00
CA PRO A 228 6.45 15.22 -18.63
C PRO A 228 7.37 15.42 -17.43
N ALA A 229 7.29 14.50 -16.43
CA ALA A 229 7.97 14.66 -15.15
C ALA A 229 9.37 14.00 -15.10
N PHE A 230 9.65 13.02 -15.96
CA PHE A 230 10.83 12.17 -15.82
C PHE A 230 11.81 12.23 -16.99
N LYS A 231 11.35 12.53 -18.19
CA LYS A 231 12.22 12.76 -19.35
C LYS A 231 11.61 13.74 -20.33
N PRO A 232 12.44 14.50 -21.10
CA PRO A 232 11.94 15.30 -22.21
C PRO A 232 11.11 14.46 -23.19
N ALA A 233 9.97 14.99 -23.65
CA ALA A 233 9.02 14.30 -24.53
C ALA A 233 8.54 12.92 -23.97
N GLY A 234 8.54 12.74 -22.66
CA GLY A 234 7.95 11.58 -21.98
C GLY A 234 6.42 11.65 -21.96
N SER A 235 5.82 10.61 -21.39
CA SER A 235 4.36 10.49 -21.27
C SER A 235 3.87 10.50 -19.81
N ILE A 236 4.78 10.27 -18.87
CA ILE A 236 4.46 10.25 -17.43
C ILE A 236 4.49 11.67 -16.87
N THR A 237 3.41 12.07 -16.23
CA THR A 237 3.24 13.39 -15.61
C THR A 237 2.81 13.30 -14.16
N ALA A 238 2.78 14.42 -13.46
CA ALA A 238 2.20 14.50 -12.11
C ALA A 238 0.70 14.13 -12.06
N GLY A 239 -0.01 14.12 -13.18
CA GLY A 239 -1.41 13.75 -13.27
C GLY A 239 -1.65 12.26 -13.39
N ASN A 240 -0.77 11.51 -14.07
CA ASN A 240 -0.92 10.08 -14.33
C ASN A 240 0.07 9.19 -13.54
N ALA A 241 0.78 9.80 -12.58
CA ALA A 241 1.60 9.16 -11.55
C ALA A 241 0.94 9.27 -10.18
N SER A 242 1.27 8.34 -9.27
CA SER A 242 0.79 8.40 -7.90
C SER A 242 1.43 9.55 -7.11
N GLY A 243 0.65 10.20 -6.23
CA GLY A 243 1.12 11.31 -5.42
C GLY A 243 2.01 10.89 -4.24
N ILE A 244 2.93 11.78 -3.85
CA ILE A 244 3.71 11.70 -2.61
C ILE A 244 2.77 12.03 -1.45
N THR A 245 2.67 11.17 -0.44
CA THR A 245 1.61 11.26 0.58
C THR A 245 2.00 10.60 1.89
N ASP A 246 1.24 10.90 2.94
CA ASP A 246 1.38 10.37 4.29
C ASP A 246 0.17 9.49 4.63
N GLY A 247 0.38 8.40 5.37
CA GLY A 247 -0.73 7.56 5.81
C GLY A 247 -0.32 6.24 6.44
N ALA A 248 -1.29 5.61 7.09
CA ALA A 248 -1.13 4.30 7.71
C ALA A 248 -2.38 3.43 7.55
N ALA A 249 -2.16 2.11 7.57
CA ALA A 249 -3.24 1.12 7.57
C ALA A 249 -2.87 -0.03 8.50
N ALA A 250 -3.84 -0.60 9.20
CA ALA A 250 -3.64 -1.69 10.13
C ALA A 250 -4.78 -2.69 10.09
N LEU A 251 -4.43 -3.95 10.31
CA LEU A 251 -5.34 -5.08 10.43
C LEU A 251 -5.03 -5.85 11.72
N VAL A 252 -6.04 -6.51 12.27
CA VAL A 252 -5.86 -7.51 13.33
C VAL A 252 -6.11 -8.87 12.72
N LEU A 253 -5.12 -9.75 12.82
CA LEU A 253 -5.20 -11.12 12.38
C LEU A 253 -5.23 -12.06 13.59
N ALA A 254 -6.00 -13.14 13.50
CA ALA A 254 -6.06 -14.14 14.55
C ALA A 254 -6.23 -15.56 13.98
N SER A 255 -5.78 -16.55 14.78
CA SER A 255 -6.07 -17.96 14.51
C SER A 255 -7.56 -18.27 14.72
N GLY A 256 -8.05 -19.33 14.09
CA GLY A 256 -9.42 -19.80 14.26
C GLY A 256 -9.75 -20.11 15.73
N ASP A 257 -8.83 -20.78 16.43
CA ASP A 257 -8.99 -21.15 17.84
C ASP A 257 -9.07 -19.92 18.76
N PHE A 258 -8.22 -18.92 18.52
CA PHE A 258 -8.26 -17.66 19.27
C PHE A 258 -9.60 -16.93 19.04
N ARG A 259 -9.98 -16.76 17.78
CA ARG A 259 -11.25 -16.13 17.39
C ARG A 259 -12.45 -16.83 18.04
N GLN A 260 -12.48 -18.17 18.03
CA GLN A 260 -13.58 -18.95 18.60
C GLN A 260 -13.65 -18.84 20.13
N ARG A 261 -12.51 -18.97 20.80
CA ARG A 261 -12.44 -18.85 22.28
C ARG A 261 -12.91 -17.48 22.79
N HIS A 262 -12.66 -16.41 22.04
CA HIS A 262 -13.03 -15.05 22.41
C HIS A 262 -14.32 -14.57 21.74
N ALA A 263 -15.04 -15.42 20.98
CA ALA A 263 -16.28 -15.11 20.27
C ALA A 263 -16.18 -13.82 19.39
N LEU A 264 -15.03 -13.62 18.72
CA LEU A 264 -14.75 -12.38 17.98
C LEU A 264 -15.41 -12.39 16.59
N PRO A 265 -15.87 -11.23 16.11
CA PRO A 265 -16.41 -11.08 14.77
C PRO A 265 -15.31 -11.30 13.72
N VAL A 266 -15.71 -11.66 12.50
CA VAL A 266 -14.82 -11.86 11.36
C VAL A 266 -15.14 -10.81 10.31
N MET A 267 -14.11 -10.11 9.85
CA MET A 267 -14.18 -9.23 8.69
C MET A 267 -13.86 -9.97 7.40
N GLY A 268 -12.93 -10.93 7.46
CA GLY A 268 -12.53 -11.73 6.33
C GLY A 268 -11.54 -12.81 6.71
N ARG A 269 -11.07 -13.56 5.72
CA ARG A 269 -10.08 -14.62 5.86
C ARG A 269 -8.91 -14.39 4.91
N TRP A 270 -7.68 -14.53 5.40
CA TRP A 270 -6.49 -14.59 4.57
C TRP A 270 -6.42 -15.95 3.90
N LEU A 271 -6.29 -15.98 2.59
CA LEU A 271 -6.24 -17.22 1.83
C LEU A 271 -4.80 -17.58 1.47
N GLU A 272 -4.15 -16.78 0.63
CA GLU A 272 -2.81 -17.07 0.13
C GLU A 272 -2.10 -15.79 -0.32
N SER A 273 -0.79 -15.89 -0.53
CA SER A 273 0.05 -14.81 -1.07
C SER A 273 1.21 -15.36 -1.87
N ALA A 274 1.75 -14.53 -2.75
CA ALA A 274 2.95 -14.84 -3.50
C ALA A 274 3.77 -13.58 -3.78
N THR A 275 5.08 -13.74 -3.75
CA THR A 275 6.05 -12.72 -4.18
C THR A 275 6.78 -13.24 -5.41
N ALA A 276 7.00 -12.37 -6.40
CA ALA A 276 7.80 -12.66 -7.59
C ALA A 276 8.83 -11.54 -7.80
N ALA A 277 9.86 -11.84 -8.58
CA ALA A 277 10.87 -10.87 -8.97
C ALA A 277 11.11 -10.93 -10.49
N LEU A 278 11.58 -9.83 -11.04
CA LEU A 278 11.86 -9.64 -12.46
C LEU A 278 12.99 -8.59 -12.60
N ALA A 279 13.41 -8.30 -13.82
CA ALA A 279 14.43 -7.29 -14.08
C ALA A 279 14.01 -5.92 -13.50
N PRO A 280 14.92 -5.23 -12.78
CA PRO A 280 14.59 -4.00 -12.05
C PRO A 280 13.96 -2.89 -12.91
N GLU A 281 14.42 -2.73 -14.14
CA GLU A 281 13.89 -1.75 -15.11
C GLU A 281 12.45 -2.05 -15.55
N ARG A 282 11.98 -3.28 -15.33
CA ARG A 282 10.60 -3.71 -15.60
C ARG A 282 9.73 -3.81 -14.34
N MET A 283 10.16 -3.20 -13.24
CA MET A 283 9.54 -3.36 -11.91
C MET A 283 8.01 -3.17 -11.92
N GLY A 284 7.50 -2.28 -12.78
CA GLY A 284 6.07 -2.00 -12.89
C GLY A 284 5.21 -3.20 -13.28
N LEU A 285 5.78 -4.22 -13.95
CA LEU A 285 5.10 -5.47 -14.28
C LEU A 285 5.01 -6.47 -13.11
N GLY A 286 5.63 -6.16 -11.96
CA GLY A 286 5.66 -7.04 -10.78
C GLY A 286 4.33 -7.70 -10.40
N PRO A 287 3.16 -7.03 -10.51
CA PRO A 287 1.86 -7.65 -10.25
C PRO A 287 1.59 -8.90 -11.09
N ALA A 288 1.92 -8.91 -12.39
CA ALA A 288 1.61 -10.01 -13.30
C ALA A 288 2.26 -11.35 -12.87
N PRO A 289 3.60 -11.47 -12.71
CA PRO A 289 4.20 -12.71 -12.26
C PRO A 289 3.85 -13.07 -10.80
N ALA A 290 3.54 -12.09 -9.93
CA ALA A 290 3.11 -12.37 -8.57
C ALA A 290 1.71 -12.99 -8.55
N ILE A 291 0.77 -12.47 -9.35
CA ILE A 291 -0.57 -13.03 -9.52
C ILE A 291 -0.47 -14.42 -10.14
N ALA A 292 0.29 -14.59 -11.22
CA ALA A 292 0.48 -15.90 -11.84
C ALA A 292 1.00 -16.94 -10.85
N ARG A 293 1.95 -16.54 -9.99
CA ARG A 293 2.49 -17.41 -8.94
C ARG A 293 1.43 -17.73 -7.88
N LEU A 294 0.65 -16.74 -7.44
CA LEU A 294 -0.42 -16.94 -6.48
C LEU A 294 -1.46 -17.92 -7.01
N LEU A 295 -1.92 -17.73 -8.25
CA LEU A 295 -2.93 -18.59 -8.87
C LEU A 295 -2.49 -20.05 -8.97
N ARG A 296 -1.20 -20.32 -9.18
CA ARG A 296 -0.66 -21.70 -9.20
C ARG A 296 -0.71 -22.40 -7.83
N HIS A 297 -0.67 -21.64 -6.75
CA HIS A 297 -0.72 -22.18 -5.38
C HIS A 297 -2.12 -22.15 -4.77
N PHE A 298 -3.04 -21.48 -5.44
CA PHE A 298 -4.41 -21.28 -4.98
C PHE A 298 -5.33 -22.36 -5.54
N ASP A 299 -6.04 -23.09 -4.66
CA ASP A 299 -7.01 -24.15 -4.99
C ASP A 299 -6.50 -25.37 -5.82
N GLY A 300 -5.19 -25.64 -5.81
CA GLY A 300 -4.63 -26.92 -6.34
C GLY A 300 -4.71 -27.15 -7.85
N GLU A 301 -5.73 -26.69 -8.55
CA GLU A 301 -5.88 -26.77 -10.01
C GLU A 301 -6.63 -25.56 -10.57
N GLY A 302 -5.90 -24.70 -11.29
CA GLY A 302 -6.50 -23.79 -12.27
C GLY A 302 -7.29 -22.60 -11.72
N ALA A 303 -6.91 -22.04 -10.58
CA ALA A 303 -7.47 -20.76 -10.14
C ALA A 303 -7.28 -19.69 -11.23
N ARG A 304 -8.32 -18.93 -11.49
CA ARG A 304 -8.40 -17.92 -12.56
C ARG A 304 -8.81 -16.58 -11.98
N LEU A 305 -8.57 -15.50 -12.71
CA LEU A 305 -8.96 -14.15 -12.30
C LEU A 305 -10.48 -13.97 -12.15
N ASP A 306 -11.27 -14.72 -12.88
CA ASP A 306 -12.74 -14.71 -12.79
C ASP A 306 -13.29 -15.27 -11.46
N HIS A 307 -12.46 -15.97 -10.67
CA HIS A 307 -12.79 -16.40 -9.30
C HIS A 307 -12.73 -15.27 -8.27
N PHE A 308 -12.29 -14.07 -8.66
CA PHE A 308 -12.21 -12.91 -7.77
C PHE A 308 -13.25 -11.85 -8.13
N ASP A 309 -14.06 -11.47 -7.15
CA ASP A 309 -15.15 -10.51 -7.31
C ASP A 309 -14.65 -9.05 -7.33
N SER A 310 -13.48 -8.81 -6.74
CA SER A 310 -12.81 -7.50 -6.73
C SER A 310 -11.30 -7.67 -6.76
N ILE A 311 -10.63 -6.80 -7.51
CA ILE A 311 -9.18 -6.83 -7.68
C ILE A 311 -8.63 -5.42 -7.46
N GLU A 312 -7.65 -5.31 -6.56
CA GLU A 312 -6.88 -4.10 -6.31
C GLU A 312 -5.46 -4.27 -6.87
N ILE A 313 -5.10 -3.52 -7.90
CA ILE A 313 -3.72 -3.40 -8.38
C ILE A 313 -3.24 -1.99 -8.06
N ASN A 314 -2.12 -1.88 -7.33
CA ASN A 314 -1.57 -0.58 -7.01
C ASN A 314 -1.24 0.23 -8.26
N GLU A 315 -1.72 1.46 -8.30
CA GLU A 315 -1.48 2.42 -9.38
C GLU A 315 -0.25 3.27 -9.04
N ALA A 316 0.96 2.71 -9.18
CA ALA A 316 2.16 3.53 -9.03
C ALA A 316 2.25 4.55 -10.19
N PHE A 317 1.92 4.10 -11.40
CA PHE A 317 1.78 4.90 -12.62
C PHE A 317 0.65 4.32 -13.47
N ALA A 318 -0.07 5.15 -14.22
CA ALA A 318 -1.10 4.69 -15.15
C ALA A 318 -0.50 3.73 -16.19
N ALA A 319 0.65 4.11 -16.78
CA ALA A 319 1.37 3.26 -17.73
C ALA A 319 1.71 1.88 -17.16
N GLN A 320 2.09 1.82 -15.90
CA GLN A 320 2.43 0.57 -15.22
C GLN A 320 1.23 -0.37 -15.12
N VAL A 321 0.08 0.13 -14.70
CA VAL A 321 -1.14 -0.70 -14.61
C VAL A 321 -1.59 -1.14 -16.00
N LEU A 322 -1.60 -0.21 -16.96
CA LEU A 322 -1.98 -0.49 -18.34
C LEU A 322 -1.06 -1.56 -18.99
N ALA A 323 0.25 -1.51 -18.69
CA ALA A 323 1.19 -2.54 -19.13
C ALA A 323 0.87 -3.90 -18.50
N CYS A 324 0.63 -3.96 -17.18
CA CYS A 324 0.20 -5.18 -16.50
C CYS A 324 -1.05 -5.80 -17.12
N LEU A 325 -2.04 -4.97 -17.49
CA LEU A 325 -3.29 -5.43 -18.11
C LEU A 325 -3.12 -5.97 -19.55
N ARG A 326 -1.95 -5.74 -20.17
CA ARG A 326 -1.57 -6.32 -21.47
C ARG A 326 -0.76 -7.60 -21.33
N GLU A 327 -0.33 -7.97 -20.10
CA GLU A 327 0.29 -9.27 -19.84
C GLU A 327 -0.75 -10.40 -19.95
N PRO A 328 -0.35 -11.58 -20.45
CA PRO A 328 -1.26 -12.72 -20.62
C PRO A 328 -2.01 -13.12 -19.35
N GLU A 329 -1.35 -13.03 -18.20
CA GLU A 329 -1.89 -13.38 -16.89
C GLU A 329 -3.05 -12.48 -16.46
N LEU A 330 -3.12 -11.26 -16.98
CA LEU A 330 -4.14 -10.26 -16.64
C LEU A 330 -5.04 -9.91 -17.84
N SER A 331 -4.78 -10.55 -18.99
CA SER A 331 -5.61 -10.35 -20.18
C SER A 331 -7.04 -10.83 -19.90
N GLY A 332 -8.03 -9.99 -20.24
CA GLY A 332 -9.44 -10.30 -19.98
C GLY A 332 -9.94 -9.94 -18.57
N LEU A 333 -9.14 -9.30 -17.73
CA LEU A 333 -9.60 -8.77 -16.44
C LEU A 333 -10.70 -7.71 -16.67
N PRO A 334 -11.93 -7.93 -16.15
CA PRO A 334 -13.01 -6.96 -16.27
C PRO A 334 -12.68 -5.65 -15.56
N ARG A 335 -12.75 -4.54 -16.28
CA ARG A 335 -12.35 -3.22 -15.78
C ARG A 335 -13.17 -2.75 -14.56
N GLU A 336 -14.42 -3.19 -14.45
CA GLU A 336 -15.31 -2.91 -13.34
C GLU A 336 -14.90 -3.60 -12.03
N ARG A 337 -14.10 -4.68 -12.11
CA ARG A 337 -13.54 -5.36 -10.94
C ARG A 337 -12.23 -4.74 -10.48
N LEU A 338 -11.57 -3.96 -11.35
CA LEU A 338 -10.28 -3.34 -11.07
C LEU A 338 -10.46 -2.00 -10.35
N ASN A 339 -9.86 -1.90 -9.14
CA ASN A 339 -9.80 -0.68 -8.34
C ASN A 339 -11.17 0.04 -8.31
N PRO A 340 -12.23 -0.60 -7.83
CA PRO A 340 -13.59 -0.02 -7.92
C PRO A 340 -13.74 1.27 -7.09
N GLY A 341 -12.88 1.45 -6.08
CA GLY A 341 -12.81 2.67 -5.27
C GLY A 341 -11.73 3.68 -5.69
N GLY A 342 -11.19 3.55 -6.92
CA GLY A 342 -10.02 4.30 -7.34
C GLY A 342 -8.72 3.78 -6.71
N GLY A 343 -7.59 4.27 -7.14
CA GLY A 343 -6.28 3.77 -6.71
C GLY A 343 -5.30 4.85 -6.27
N ALA A 344 -4.00 4.56 -6.38
CA ALA A 344 -2.95 5.44 -5.87
C ALA A 344 -2.81 6.76 -6.60
N ILE A 345 -3.18 6.81 -7.86
CA ILE A 345 -3.17 8.07 -8.63
C ILE A 345 -4.14 9.05 -7.99
N ALA A 346 -5.33 8.61 -7.63
CA ALA A 346 -6.32 9.45 -6.98
C ALA A 346 -6.07 9.65 -5.49
N LEU A 347 -5.76 8.56 -4.75
CA LEU A 347 -5.68 8.56 -3.29
C LEU A 347 -4.29 8.97 -2.76
N GLY A 348 -3.23 8.82 -3.58
CA GLY A 348 -1.85 8.95 -3.13
C GLY A 348 -1.19 7.61 -2.81
N HIS A 349 0.14 7.62 -2.63
CA HIS A 349 0.97 6.43 -2.46
C HIS A 349 1.94 6.54 -1.26
N PRO A 350 1.43 6.49 -0.02
CA PRO A 350 2.32 6.36 1.14
C PRO A 350 2.98 4.97 1.09
N THR A 351 4.24 4.93 0.68
CA THR A 351 4.91 3.73 0.12
C THR A 351 4.80 2.50 1.05
N GLY A 352 5.28 2.59 2.29
CA GLY A 352 5.25 1.47 3.24
C GLY A 352 3.85 1.08 3.73
N CYS A 353 2.90 2.01 3.69
CA CYS A 353 1.49 1.75 4.01
C CYS A 353 0.75 1.03 2.88
N ARG A 354 1.18 1.21 1.63
CA ARG A 354 0.36 0.96 0.46
C ARG A 354 -0.22 -0.45 0.37
N GLY A 355 0.60 -1.47 0.60
CA GLY A 355 0.15 -2.85 0.53
C GLY A 355 -0.96 -3.20 1.54
N ALA A 356 -0.85 -2.70 2.76
CA ALA A 356 -1.90 -2.84 3.77
C ALA A 356 -3.15 -2.03 3.40
N ARG A 357 -2.98 -0.81 2.85
CA ARG A 357 -4.09 0.05 2.42
C ARG A 357 -4.96 -0.62 1.35
N ILE A 358 -4.36 -1.18 0.29
CA ILE A 358 -5.16 -1.83 -0.76
C ILE A 358 -5.93 -3.03 -0.22
N LEU A 359 -5.34 -3.77 0.72
CA LEU A 359 -6.00 -4.89 1.37
C LEU A 359 -7.18 -4.44 2.25
N VAL A 360 -7.01 -3.35 3.01
CA VAL A 360 -8.11 -2.73 3.79
C VAL A 360 -9.27 -2.35 2.87
N THR A 361 -8.99 -1.59 1.80
CA THR A 361 -10.01 -1.16 0.83
C THR A 361 -10.71 -2.36 0.17
N LEU A 362 -9.95 -3.40 -0.19
CA LEU A 362 -10.48 -4.63 -0.80
C LEU A 362 -11.47 -5.33 0.13
N LEU A 363 -11.12 -5.52 1.41
CA LEU A 363 -11.99 -6.15 2.41
C LEU A 363 -13.30 -5.37 2.58
N HIS A 364 -13.22 -4.04 2.71
CA HIS A 364 -14.41 -3.21 2.81
C HIS A 364 -15.26 -3.22 1.53
N THR A 365 -14.63 -3.27 0.37
CA THR A 365 -15.33 -3.38 -0.92
C THR A 365 -16.10 -4.68 -1.03
N LEU A 366 -15.48 -5.80 -0.67
CA LEU A 366 -16.15 -7.10 -0.64
C LEU A 366 -17.32 -7.11 0.35
N ARG A 367 -17.11 -6.58 1.55
CA ARG A 367 -18.17 -6.51 2.58
C ARG A 367 -19.38 -5.71 2.11
N ARG A 368 -19.17 -4.55 1.45
CA ARG A 368 -20.27 -3.76 0.86
C ARG A 368 -21.01 -4.49 -0.25
N ARG A 369 -20.37 -5.43 -0.93
CA ARG A 369 -20.98 -6.27 -1.97
C ARG A 369 -21.68 -7.52 -1.42
N GLY A 370 -21.66 -7.75 -0.11
CA GLY A 370 -22.25 -8.92 0.52
C GLY A 370 -21.34 -10.14 0.61
N GLY A 371 -20.03 -9.96 0.38
CA GLY A 371 -19.01 -11.00 0.45
C GLY A 371 -18.29 -11.23 -0.88
N GLY A 372 -17.51 -12.32 -0.94
CA GLY A 372 -16.77 -12.73 -2.11
C GLY A 372 -15.28 -12.86 -1.91
N ARG A 373 -14.54 -13.18 -2.97
CA ARG A 373 -13.08 -13.30 -2.99
C ARG A 373 -12.44 -12.06 -3.60
N GLY A 374 -11.33 -11.63 -3.03
CA GLY A 374 -10.57 -10.48 -3.47
C GLY A 374 -9.10 -10.78 -3.68
N LEU A 375 -8.51 -10.07 -4.65
CA LEU A 375 -7.10 -10.12 -4.99
C LEU A 375 -6.49 -8.73 -4.83
N ALA A 376 -5.42 -8.60 -4.08
CA ALA A 376 -4.61 -7.39 -3.97
C ALA A 376 -3.23 -7.65 -4.56
N ALA A 377 -2.72 -6.76 -5.42
CA ALA A 377 -1.39 -6.88 -6.00
C ALA A 377 -0.71 -5.52 -6.17
N LEU A 378 0.62 -5.54 -6.12
CA LEU A 378 1.43 -4.34 -6.32
C LEU A 378 2.83 -4.68 -6.82
N CYS A 379 3.41 -3.73 -7.57
CA CYS A 379 4.83 -3.70 -7.89
C CYS A 379 5.62 -3.13 -6.71
N ALA A 380 6.90 -3.46 -6.65
CA ALA A 380 7.84 -2.89 -5.69
C ALA A 380 9.17 -2.57 -6.35
N ALA A 381 9.80 -1.48 -5.92
CA ALA A 381 11.11 -1.06 -6.40
C ALA A 381 12.13 -2.20 -6.30
N GLY A 382 13.09 -2.23 -7.24
CA GLY A 382 14.09 -3.30 -7.35
C GLY A 382 13.62 -4.51 -8.16
N GLY A 383 12.51 -4.40 -8.92
CA GLY A 383 12.03 -5.48 -9.79
C GLY A 383 11.28 -6.56 -9.04
N MET A 384 10.36 -6.19 -8.16
CA MET A 384 9.54 -7.14 -7.39
C MET A 384 8.06 -6.91 -7.58
N GLY A 385 7.26 -7.92 -7.29
CA GLY A 385 5.81 -7.86 -7.17
C GLY A 385 5.30 -8.76 -6.07
N MET A 386 4.17 -8.40 -5.49
CA MET A 386 3.48 -9.20 -4.49
C MET A 386 1.98 -9.24 -4.78
N ALA A 387 1.37 -10.39 -4.53
CA ALA A 387 -0.07 -10.58 -4.62
C ALA A 387 -0.58 -11.32 -3.38
N ALA A 388 -1.82 -11.05 -2.99
CA ALA A 388 -2.50 -11.75 -1.88
C ALA A 388 -3.99 -11.91 -2.19
N ALA A 389 -4.55 -13.02 -1.74
CA ALA A 389 -5.95 -13.35 -1.85
C ALA A 389 -6.63 -13.39 -0.48
N VAL A 390 -7.84 -12.85 -0.41
CA VAL A 390 -8.68 -12.82 0.78
C VAL A 390 -10.12 -13.21 0.44
N GLU A 391 -10.88 -13.62 1.45
CA GLU A 391 -12.31 -13.93 1.32
C GLU A 391 -13.10 -13.20 2.40
N VAL A 392 -14.26 -12.66 2.04
CA VAL A 392 -15.26 -12.11 2.96
C VAL A 392 -16.54 -12.92 2.81
N ARG A 393 -17.15 -13.34 3.92
CA ARG A 393 -18.41 -14.10 3.94
C ARG A 393 -19.50 -13.33 4.64
#